data_1de238a6d71dc0f2742f4f3a166fe097
#
_entry.id   1de238a6d71dc0f2742f4f3a166fe097
#
_cell.length_a   1.000
_cell.length_b   1.000
_cell.length_c   1.000
_cell.angle_alpha   90.00
_cell.angle_beta   90.00
_cell.angle_gamma   90.00
#
_symmetry.space_group_name_H-M   'P 1'
#
loop_
_entity.id
_entity.type
_entity.pdbx_description
1 polymer ?
#
loop_
_entity_poly.entity_id
_entity_poly.type
_entity_poly.pdbx_seq_one_letter_code
_entity_poly.pdbx_strand_id
1 'polypeptide(L)'
;PLLEKDNPSKLAMVFHSEHEFENGHLNYEYYYVFKYAKRFDYFITATDLQKEVLEQTLAKQGCQGIPIYSIPVGHLEELTESQGDRPPFSVITASRLDPRKRIDLAIRVVAQAQKRLPALQLDIYGKGGEADNLRHLIQELEAQDFIHLRGHADLKQIYPCYQAYLTTSQWETFGLTLMEAAGAGLALLGFDARYGNPTFIKEGENGFLVPYSETVPEEQLVKELADKLVQLFESDLAPFHQASYD
;
A
#
# COMPACT_ATOMS: atom_id res chain seq x y z
N PRO A 1 -0.33 33.93 -11.63
CA PRO A 1 1.09 34.34 -11.78
C PRO A 1 2.01 33.17 -12.16
N LEU A 2 1.93 31.98 -11.53
CA LEU A 2 2.83 30.84 -11.81
C LEU A 2 2.65 30.25 -13.22
N LEU A 3 1.49 30.44 -13.83
CA LEU A 3 1.17 29.95 -15.17
C LEU A 3 1.28 31.04 -16.27
N GLU A 4 1.91 32.15 -15.98
CA GLU A 4 2.17 33.21 -16.99
C GLU A 4 3.24 32.78 -17.98
N LYS A 5 3.04 33.13 -19.27
CA LYS A 5 3.89 32.65 -20.37
C LYS A 5 5.36 33.10 -20.27
N ASP A 6 5.62 34.22 -19.60
CA ASP A 6 6.93 34.86 -19.54
C ASP A 6 7.69 34.58 -18.24
N ASN A 7 7.25 33.57 -17.46
CA ASN A 7 7.96 33.16 -16.25
C ASN A 7 9.24 32.39 -16.63
N PRO A 8 10.44 32.90 -16.29
CA PRO A 8 11.71 32.24 -16.63
C PRO A 8 11.98 30.97 -15.78
N SER A 9 11.18 30.77 -14.72
CA SER A 9 11.33 29.59 -13.84
C SER A 9 10.75 28.36 -14.50
N LYS A 10 11.41 27.23 -14.27
CA LYS A 10 10.86 25.91 -14.60
C LYS A 10 9.65 25.60 -13.75
N LEU A 11 8.57 25.11 -14.37
CA LEU A 11 7.35 24.72 -13.70
C LEU A 11 7.21 23.20 -13.72
N ALA A 12 7.21 22.59 -12.54
CA ALA A 12 7.01 21.16 -12.36
C ALA A 12 5.73 20.89 -11.56
N MET A 13 5.13 19.72 -11.78
CA MET A 13 4.07 19.19 -10.93
C MET A 13 4.48 17.83 -10.42
N VAL A 14 4.32 17.62 -9.11
CA VAL A 14 4.52 16.32 -8.46
C VAL A 14 3.16 15.70 -8.17
N PHE A 15 2.96 14.47 -8.61
CA PHE A 15 1.74 13.72 -8.38
C PHE A 15 1.90 12.87 -7.11
N HIS A 16 1.24 13.29 -6.02
CA HIS A 16 1.26 12.60 -4.72
C HIS A 16 0.03 11.75 -4.45
N SER A 17 -0.95 11.76 -5.35
CA SER A 17 -2.16 10.99 -5.25
C SER A 17 -2.60 10.49 -6.63
N GLU A 18 -3.66 9.73 -6.65
CA GLU A 18 -4.24 9.19 -7.87
C GLU A 18 -4.80 10.32 -8.73
N HIS A 19 -4.39 10.37 -10.00
CA HIS A 19 -4.80 11.43 -10.94
C HIS A 19 -5.96 11.01 -11.84
N GLU A 20 -6.21 9.71 -11.97
CA GLU A 20 -7.33 9.10 -12.69
C GLU A 20 -7.87 7.93 -11.87
N PHE A 21 -9.17 7.91 -11.56
CA PHE A 21 -9.82 6.83 -10.83
C PHE A 21 -10.01 5.59 -11.72
N GLU A 22 -10.33 4.43 -11.14
CA GLU A 22 -10.56 3.17 -11.87
C GLU A 22 -11.64 3.29 -12.96
N ASN A 23 -12.65 4.11 -12.72
CA ASN A 23 -13.72 4.39 -13.68
C ASN A 23 -13.27 5.28 -14.86
N GLY A 24 -12.01 5.67 -14.93
CA GLY A 24 -11.44 6.52 -15.98
C GLY A 24 -11.73 8.02 -15.80
N HIS A 25 -12.38 8.44 -14.72
CA HIS A 25 -12.58 9.85 -14.42
C HIS A 25 -11.31 10.47 -13.83
N LEU A 26 -10.97 11.66 -14.30
CA LEU A 26 -9.87 12.43 -13.74
C LEU A 26 -10.21 12.88 -12.32
N ASN A 27 -9.25 12.76 -11.43
CA ASN A 27 -9.37 13.35 -10.10
C ASN A 27 -9.43 14.87 -10.24
N TYR A 28 -10.49 15.45 -9.72
CA TYR A 28 -10.80 16.87 -9.91
C TYR A 28 -9.71 17.79 -9.34
N GLU A 29 -8.93 17.32 -8.36
CA GLU A 29 -7.80 18.05 -7.79
C GLU A 29 -6.73 18.36 -8.85
N TYR A 30 -6.59 17.52 -9.87
CA TYR A 30 -5.67 17.69 -10.99
C TYR A 30 -6.30 18.33 -12.22
N TYR A 31 -7.59 18.74 -12.18
CA TYR A 31 -8.28 19.31 -13.33
C TYR A 31 -7.49 20.45 -13.99
N TYR A 32 -7.00 21.40 -13.20
CA TYR A 32 -6.22 22.52 -13.74
C TYR A 32 -4.84 22.11 -14.25
N VAL A 33 -4.26 21.06 -13.68
CA VAL A 33 -2.97 20.51 -14.15
C VAL A 33 -3.15 19.99 -15.59
N PHE A 34 -4.17 19.18 -15.83
CA PHE A 34 -4.45 18.65 -17.18
C PHE A 34 -4.88 19.75 -18.15
N LYS A 35 -5.75 20.67 -17.71
CA LYS A 35 -6.20 21.81 -18.55
C LYS A 35 -5.03 22.69 -19.03
N TYR A 36 -4.00 22.84 -18.23
CA TYR A 36 -2.83 23.67 -18.51
C TYR A 36 -1.54 22.85 -18.64
N ALA A 37 -1.63 21.56 -18.95
CA ALA A 37 -0.51 20.63 -18.95
C ALA A 37 0.69 21.14 -19.77
N LYS A 38 0.45 21.72 -20.96
CA LYS A 38 1.48 22.29 -21.85
C LYS A 38 2.26 23.48 -21.27
N ARG A 39 1.90 23.98 -20.09
CA ARG A 39 2.62 25.03 -19.38
C ARG A 39 3.66 24.49 -18.40
N PHE A 40 3.61 23.18 -18.10
CA PHE A 40 4.59 22.55 -17.26
C PHE A 40 5.79 22.10 -18.09
N ASP A 41 6.99 22.28 -17.55
CA ASP A 41 8.23 21.82 -18.18
C ASP A 41 8.39 20.30 -18.02
N TYR A 42 7.92 19.74 -16.89
CA TYR A 42 7.95 18.31 -16.62
C TYR A 42 7.01 17.94 -15.47
N PHE A 43 6.73 16.66 -15.38
CA PHE A 43 5.98 16.03 -14.29
C PHE A 43 6.86 15.07 -13.51
N ILE A 44 6.51 14.86 -12.24
CA ILE A 44 7.17 13.90 -11.35
C ILE A 44 6.11 12.97 -10.77
N THR A 45 6.36 11.67 -10.84
CA THR A 45 5.56 10.62 -10.23
C THR A 45 6.39 9.87 -9.20
N ALA A 46 5.73 9.15 -8.28
CA ALA A 46 6.41 8.41 -7.23
C ALA A 46 6.86 7.00 -7.66
N THR A 47 6.20 6.43 -8.69
CA THR A 47 6.47 5.08 -9.19
C THR A 47 6.45 5.06 -10.72
N ASP A 48 7.11 4.06 -11.31
CA ASP A 48 7.09 3.87 -12.79
C ASP A 48 5.68 3.54 -13.28
N LEU A 49 4.92 2.75 -12.52
CA LEU A 49 3.53 2.46 -12.86
C LEU A 49 2.66 3.73 -12.89
N GLN A 50 2.84 4.65 -11.93
CA GLN A 50 2.14 5.93 -11.95
C GLN A 50 2.53 6.78 -13.16
N LYS A 51 3.81 6.75 -13.56
CA LYS A 51 4.32 7.41 -14.76
C LYS A 51 3.64 6.88 -16.01
N GLU A 52 3.59 5.56 -16.19
CA GLU A 52 2.95 4.91 -17.34
C GLU A 52 1.46 5.30 -17.45
N VAL A 53 0.73 5.26 -16.35
CA VAL A 53 -0.69 5.67 -16.32
C VAL A 53 -0.84 7.16 -16.62
N LEU A 54 0.04 8.01 -16.10
CA LEU A 54 0.01 9.44 -16.39
C LEU A 54 0.31 9.75 -17.86
N GLU A 55 1.26 9.04 -18.49
CA GLU A 55 1.55 9.14 -19.91
C GLU A 55 0.31 8.81 -20.76
N GLN A 56 -0.39 7.73 -20.42
CA GLN A 56 -1.64 7.34 -21.09
C GLN A 56 -2.74 8.37 -20.90
N THR A 57 -2.89 8.90 -19.69
CA THR A 57 -3.90 9.92 -19.37
C THR A 57 -3.63 11.21 -20.14
N LEU A 58 -2.37 11.67 -20.20
CA LEU A 58 -1.98 12.85 -20.99
C LEU A 58 -2.19 12.63 -22.49
N ALA A 59 -1.93 11.42 -22.98
CA ALA A 59 -2.19 11.07 -24.38
C ALA A 59 -3.68 11.20 -24.74
N LYS A 60 -4.56 10.66 -23.89
CA LYS A 60 -6.04 10.80 -24.02
C LYS A 60 -6.48 12.26 -24.03
N GLN A 61 -5.76 13.15 -23.33
CA GLN A 61 -6.03 14.60 -23.26
C GLN A 61 -5.32 15.42 -24.37
N GLY A 62 -4.62 14.78 -25.31
CA GLY A 62 -3.88 15.48 -26.38
C GLY A 62 -2.66 16.29 -25.87
N CYS A 63 -2.10 15.88 -24.76
CA CYS A 63 -0.99 16.55 -24.08
C CYS A 63 0.30 15.72 -24.04
N GLN A 64 0.66 15.09 -25.17
CA GLN A 64 1.87 14.27 -25.30
C GLN A 64 3.15 15.11 -25.32
N GLY A 65 4.28 14.47 -25.03
CA GLY A 65 5.62 15.04 -25.19
C GLY A 65 6.13 15.86 -24.00
N ILE A 66 5.37 15.92 -22.90
CA ILE A 66 5.84 16.51 -21.66
C ILE A 66 6.70 15.48 -20.92
N PRO A 67 7.96 15.78 -20.56
CA PRO A 67 8.80 14.84 -19.82
C PRO A 67 8.17 14.43 -18.48
N ILE A 68 8.19 13.14 -18.15
CA ILE A 68 7.72 12.62 -16.87
C ILE A 68 8.87 11.82 -16.24
N TYR A 69 9.22 12.17 -15.02
CA TYR A 69 10.26 11.51 -14.25
C TYR A 69 9.61 10.70 -13.11
N SER A 70 9.97 9.43 -13.00
CA SER A 70 9.65 8.62 -11.83
C SER A 70 10.75 8.83 -10.80
N ILE A 71 10.39 9.44 -9.67
CA ILE A 71 11.31 9.74 -8.57
C ILE A 71 10.66 9.23 -7.28
N PRO A 72 11.15 8.13 -6.68
CA PRO A 72 10.61 7.63 -5.43
C PRO A 72 10.60 8.69 -4.33
N VAL A 73 9.51 8.78 -3.59
CA VAL A 73 9.34 9.76 -2.50
C VAL A 73 9.98 9.31 -1.18
N GLY A 74 10.48 8.07 -1.13
CA GLY A 74 11.16 7.49 0.01
C GLY A 74 12.37 6.67 -0.42
N HIS A 75 13.28 6.46 0.51
CA HIS A 75 14.40 5.54 0.36
C HIS A 75 14.65 4.86 1.70
N LEU A 76 15.27 3.71 1.65
CA LEU A 76 15.80 3.03 2.82
C LEU A 76 17.26 3.44 2.99
N GLU A 77 17.61 3.92 4.17
CA GLU A 77 19.02 4.21 4.48
C GLU A 77 19.81 2.92 4.64
N GLU A 78 19.16 1.91 5.24
CA GLU A 78 19.74 0.58 5.49
C GLU A 78 18.61 -0.46 5.45
N LEU A 79 18.92 -1.66 4.98
CA LEU A 79 18.05 -2.82 5.16
C LEU A 79 18.11 -3.24 6.63
N THR A 80 16.97 -3.58 7.22
CA THR A 80 16.90 -3.98 8.62
C THR A 80 16.74 -5.49 8.71
N GLU A 81 17.86 -6.21 8.82
CA GLU A 81 17.82 -7.66 8.98
C GLU A 81 17.23 -8.06 10.34
N SER A 82 16.45 -9.13 10.35
CA SER A 82 16.01 -9.73 11.60
C SER A 82 17.21 -10.30 12.37
N GLN A 83 17.37 -9.89 13.63
CA GLN A 83 18.45 -10.38 14.50
C GLN A 83 18.08 -11.67 15.26
N GLY A 84 16.96 -12.31 14.92
CA GLY A 84 16.49 -13.51 15.60
C GLY A 84 15.31 -14.16 14.89
N ASP A 85 14.78 -15.21 15.50
CA ASP A 85 13.58 -15.89 15.02
C ASP A 85 12.37 -14.97 15.16
N ARG A 86 11.66 -14.76 14.04
CA ARG A 86 10.38 -14.05 14.03
C ARG A 86 9.32 -14.92 14.69
N PRO A 87 8.49 -14.41 15.61
CA PRO A 87 7.37 -15.17 16.16
C PRO A 87 6.53 -15.80 15.04
N PRO A 88 6.24 -17.10 15.11
CA PRO A 88 5.46 -17.76 14.07
C PRO A 88 4.05 -17.15 13.97
N PHE A 89 3.52 -17.12 12.76
CA PHE A 89 2.19 -16.60 12.44
C PHE A 89 1.96 -15.13 12.85
N SER A 90 3.02 -14.32 12.89
CA SER A 90 2.95 -12.90 13.22
C SER A 90 2.77 -12.03 11.98
N VAL A 91 1.68 -11.26 11.97
CA VAL A 91 1.34 -10.29 10.92
C VAL A 91 1.32 -8.89 11.50
N ILE A 92 1.84 -7.94 10.76
CA ILE A 92 1.78 -6.51 11.08
C ILE A 92 1.07 -5.75 9.96
N THR A 93 0.30 -4.74 10.32
CA THR A 93 -0.12 -3.66 9.44
C THR A 93 0.20 -2.31 10.09
N ALA A 94 0.59 -1.34 9.28
CA ALA A 94 0.99 -0.04 9.79
C ALA A 94 0.55 1.08 8.83
N SER A 95 -0.29 1.98 9.33
CA SER A 95 -0.77 3.11 8.54
C SER A 95 -1.45 4.17 9.44
N ARG A 96 -1.85 5.28 8.85
CA ARG A 96 -2.86 6.13 9.47
C ARG A 96 -4.18 5.36 9.57
N LEU A 97 -4.87 5.46 10.69
CA LEU A 97 -6.20 4.84 10.85
C LEU A 97 -7.26 5.77 10.24
N ASP A 98 -7.34 5.78 8.91
CA ASP A 98 -8.33 6.51 8.14
C ASP A 98 -9.10 5.55 7.21
N PRO A 99 -10.32 5.91 6.74
CA PRO A 99 -11.18 5.01 5.97
C PRO A 99 -10.53 4.44 4.71
N ARG A 100 -9.64 5.18 4.06
CA ARG A 100 -8.99 4.77 2.81
C ARG A 100 -7.98 3.63 3.00
N LYS A 101 -7.48 3.46 4.23
CA LYS A 101 -6.55 2.38 4.55
C LYS A 101 -7.24 1.05 4.79
N ARG A 102 -8.58 1.06 4.94
CA ARG A 102 -9.42 -0.14 5.04
C ARG A 102 -8.87 -1.15 6.05
N ILE A 103 -8.40 -0.67 7.21
CA ILE A 103 -7.93 -1.56 8.29
C ILE A 103 -9.05 -2.48 8.80
N ASP A 104 -10.32 -2.07 8.63
CA ASP A 104 -11.48 -2.91 8.83
C ASP A 104 -11.41 -4.23 8.01
N LEU A 105 -10.96 -4.16 6.75
CA LEU A 105 -10.75 -5.36 5.92
C LEU A 105 -9.59 -6.22 6.45
N ALA A 106 -8.48 -5.61 6.90
CA ALA A 106 -7.38 -6.37 7.48
C ALA A 106 -7.84 -7.18 8.71
N ILE A 107 -8.65 -6.58 9.57
CA ILE A 107 -9.25 -7.25 10.74
C ILE A 107 -10.13 -8.43 10.29
N ARG A 108 -11.02 -8.23 9.31
CA ARG A 108 -11.91 -9.29 8.78
C ARG A 108 -11.12 -10.42 8.10
N VAL A 109 -10.09 -10.07 7.31
CA VAL A 109 -9.20 -11.04 6.65
C VAL A 109 -8.52 -11.93 7.67
N VAL A 110 -7.92 -11.34 8.70
CA VAL A 110 -7.21 -12.12 9.74
C VAL A 110 -8.19 -12.93 10.58
N ALA A 111 -9.36 -12.38 10.95
CA ALA A 111 -10.39 -13.12 11.67
C ALA A 111 -10.94 -14.31 10.86
N GLN A 112 -11.00 -14.20 9.53
CA GLN A 112 -11.37 -15.32 8.67
C GLN A 112 -10.24 -16.35 8.54
N ALA A 113 -9.00 -15.92 8.33
CA ALA A 113 -7.83 -16.79 8.19
C ALA A 113 -7.52 -17.56 9.49
N GLN A 114 -7.73 -16.93 10.65
CA GLN A 114 -7.50 -17.49 11.98
C GLN A 114 -8.31 -18.79 12.22
N LYS A 115 -9.46 -18.96 11.58
CA LYS A 115 -10.25 -20.21 11.65
C LYS A 115 -9.50 -21.42 11.09
N ARG A 116 -8.55 -21.20 10.16
CA ARG A 116 -7.67 -22.23 9.56
C ARG A 116 -6.28 -22.23 10.20
N LEU A 117 -5.84 -21.08 10.70
CA LEU A 117 -4.53 -20.85 11.33
C LEU A 117 -4.73 -20.31 12.77
N PRO A 118 -5.08 -21.16 13.77
CA PRO A 118 -5.44 -20.70 15.13
C PRO A 118 -4.35 -19.91 15.85
N ALA A 119 -3.08 -20.02 15.43
CA ALA A 119 -1.95 -19.29 16.00
C ALA A 119 -1.72 -17.89 15.35
N LEU A 120 -2.51 -17.54 14.32
CA LEU A 120 -2.33 -16.27 13.58
C LEU A 120 -2.61 -15.07 14.49
N GLN A 121 -1.70 -14.10 14.47
CA GLN A 121 -1.78 -12.86 15.25
C GLN A 121 -1.65 -11.66 14.32
N LEU A 122 -2.40 -10.59 14.58
CA LEU A 122 -2.28 -9.31 13.88
C LEU A 122 -2.04 -8.16 14.87
N ASP A 123 -0.96 -7.45 14.66
CA ASP A 123 -0.70 -6.18 15.33
C ASP A 123 -0.90 -5.00 14.35
N ILE A 124 -1.71 -4.04 14.77
CA ILE A 124 -2.09 -2.85 14.00
C ILE A 124 -1.41 -1.63 14.61
N TYR A 125 -0.48 -1.04 13.87
CA TYR A 125 0.21 0.17 14.27
C TYR A 125 -0.32 1.39 13.54
N GLY A 126 -0.55 2.45 14.28
CA GLY A 126 -1.00 3.72 13.74
C GLY A 126 -1.92 4.49 14.67
N LYS A 127 -2.33 5.68 14.21
CA LYS A 127 -3.32 6.54 14.87
C LYS A 127 -4.22 7.19 13.83
N GLY A 128 -5.45 7.51 14.21
CA GLY A 128 -6.42 8.16 13.32
C GLY A 128 -7.84 8.06 13.85
N GLY A 129 -8.78 8.65 13.12
CA GLY A 129 -10.18 8.76 13.52
C GLY A 129 -10.92 7.42 13.59
N GLU A 130 -10.42 6.39 12.89
CA GLU A 130 -11.07 5.07 12.86
C GLU A 130 -10.75 4.19 14.07
N ALA A 131 -9.88 4.62 14.99
CA ALA A 131 -9.43 3.79 16.10
C ALA A 131 -10.56 3.17 16.94
N ASP A 132 -11.62 3.93 17.23
CA ASP A 132 -12.75 3.45 18.03
C ASP A 132 -13.62 2.48 17.23
N ASN A 133 -13.90 2.76 15.96
CA ASN A 133 -14.62 1.87 15.05
C ASN A 133 -13.90 0.52 14.91
N LEU A 134 -12.58 0.54 14.79
CA LEU A 134 -11.77 -0.67 14.69
C LEU A 134 -11.78 -1.49 16.00
N ARG A 135 -11.75 -0.83 17.17
CA ARG A 135 -11.92 -1.53 18.46
C ARG A 135 -13.27 -2.22 18.56
N HIS A 136 -14.35 -1.54 18.16
CA HIS A 136 -15.68 -2.13 18.14
C HIS A 136 -15.74 -3.34 17.20
N LEU A 137 -15.17 -3.23 15.99
CA LEU A 137 -15.13 -4.34 15.03
C LEU A 137 -14.38 -5.54 15.58
N ILE A 138 -13.22 -5.34 16.25
CA ILE A 138 -12.47 -6.43 16.90
C ILE A 138 -13.32 -7.11 17.98
N GLN A 139 -14.11 -6.35 18.76
CA GLN A 139 -15.02 -6.90 19.77
C GLN A 139 -16.19 -7.65 19.16
N GLU A 140 -16.83 -7.12 18.11
CA GLU A 140 -17.92 -7.79 17.39
C GLU A 140 -17.50 -9.13 16.79
N LEU A 141 -16.23 -9.22 16.35
CA LEU A 141 -15.68 -10.45 15.78
C LEU A 141 -15.07 -11.39 16.85
N GLU A 142 -15.14 -11.04 18.14
CA GLU A 142 -14.53 -11.79 19.24
C GLU A 142 -13.03 -12.05 19.02
N ALA A 143 -12.32 -11.06 18.42
CA ALA A 143 -10.95 -11.21 17.93
C ALA A 143 -9.87 -10.59 18.86
N GLN A 144 -10.22 -10.19 20.08
CA GLN A 144 -9.34 -9.46 21.01
C GLN A 144 -8.11 -10.25 21.44
N ASP A 145 -8.17 -11.58 21.38
CA ASP A 145 -7.08 -12.46 21.80
C ASP A 145 -5.96 -12.56 20.75
N PHE A 146 -6.24 -12.16 19.49
CA PHE A 146 -5.29 -12.31 18.40
C PHE A 146 -5.18 -11.10 17.46
N ILE A 147 -5.97 -10.03 17.66
CA ILE A 147 -5.87 -8.76 16.92
C ILE A 147 -5.73 -7.58 17.88
N HIS A 148 -4.62 -6.84 17.77
CA HIS A 148 -4.29 -5.79 18.72
C HIS A 148 -4.02 -4.45 18.05
N LEU A 149 -4.67 -3.39 18.54
CA LEU A 149 -4.33 -2.00 18.20
C LEU A 149 -3.18 -1.55 19.12
N ARG A 150 -1.97 -1.40 18.55
CA ARG A 150 -0.74 -1.06 19.27
C ARG A 150 -0.49 0.45 19.39
N GLY A 151 -1.27 1.27 18.66
CA GLY A 151 -1.03 2.71 18.60
C GLY A 151 0.13 3.09 17.69
N HIS A 152 0.63 4.32 17.83
CA HIS A 152 1.73 4.82 17.00
C HIS A 152 3.08 4.49 17.64
N ALA A 153 4.01 3.99 16.83
CA ALA A 153 5.37 3.66 17.23
C ALA A 153 6.37 3.95 16.10
N ASP A 154 7.66 4.01 16.45
CA ASP A 154 8.75 3.90 15.46
C ASP A 154 8.87 2.44 15.03
N LEU A 155 8.63 2.20 13.75
CA LEU A 155 8.51 0.84 13.22
C LEU A 155 9.84 0.22 12.80
N LYS A 156 10.93 0.99 12.71
CA LYS A 156 12.22 0.51 12.23
C LYS A 156 12.71 -0.73 13.02
N GLN A 157 12.50 -0.74 14.34
CA GLN A 157 12.88 -1.86 15.20
C GLN A 157 11.78 -2.90 15.40
N ILE A 158 10.57 -2.60 14.91
CA ILE A 158 9.38 -3.42 15.09
C ILE A 158 9.17 -4.36 13.91
N TYR A 159 9.32 -3.87 12.67
CA TYR A 159 9.14 -4.70 11.47
C TYR A 159 9.94 -6.01 11.50
N PRO A 160 11.23 -6.03 11.88
CA PRO A 160 12.01 -7.28 11.90
C PRO A 160 11.46 -8.36 12.84
N CYS A 161 10.52 -8.01 13.73
CA CYS A 161 9.87 -8.95 14.65
C CYS A 161 8.65 -9.65 14.08
N TYR A 162 8.29 -9.41 12.80
CA TYR A 162 7.11 -10.00 12.17
C TYR A 162 7.48 -10.84 10.96
N GLN A 163 6.64 -11.82 10.63
CA GLN A 163 6.83 -12.67 9.45
C GLN A 163 6.20 -12.06 8.19
N ALA A 164 5.05 -11.39 8.32
CA ALA A 164 4.33 -10.84 7.17
C ALA A 164 3.80 -9.44 7.43
N TYR A 165 3.72 -8.66 6.36
CA TYR A 165 3.04 -7.36 6.32
C TYR A 165 1.77 -7.47 5.49
N LEU A 166 0.65 -7.01 6.05
CA LEU A 166 -0.66 -6.99 5.38
C LEU A 166 -1.07 -5.54 5.09
N THR A 167 -1.37 -5.22 3.84
CA THR A 167 -1.97 -3.94 3.44
C THR A 167 -3.33 -4.15 2.79
N THR A 168 -4.31 -3.35 3.21
CA THR A 168 -5.68 -3.38 2.67
C THR A 168 -6.12 -2.03 2.12
N SER A 169 -5.16 -1.11 1.90
CA SER A 169 -5.43 0.21 1.31
C SER A 169 -6.14 0.08 -0.03
N GLN A 170 -7.18 0.92 -0.24
CA GLN A 170 -7.88 0.99 -1.53
C GLN A 170 -7.00 1.55 -2.63
N TRP A 171 -6.12 2.47 -2.28
CA TRP A 171 -5.07 2.99 -3.16
C TRP A 171 -3.85 3.42 -2.35
N GLU A 172 -2.70 3.29 -2.97
CA GLU A 172 -1.41 3.64 -2.37
C GLU A 172 -0.50 4.22 -3.45
N THR A 173 -0.20 5.50 -3.36
CA THR A 173 0.61 6.16 -4.40
C THR A 173 2.04 5.64 -4.43
N PHE A 174 2.66 5.47 -3.26
CA PHE A 174 4.00 4.90 -3.11
C PHE A 174 4.03 3.75 -2.10
N GLY A 175 3.56 3.99 -0.86
CA GLY A 175 3.54 2.97 0.17
C GLY A 175 4.82 2.93 1.02
N LEU A 176 5.13 4.02 1.71
CA LEU A 176 6.32 4.09 2.57
C LEU A 176 6.41 2.94 3.57
N THR A 177 5.30 2.64 4.26
CA THR A 177 5.27 1.53 5.25
C THR A 177 5.43 0.16 4.61
N LEU A 178 4.99 0.00 3.35
CA LEU A 178 5.19 -1.23 2.59
C LEU A 178 6.65 -1.36 2.14
N MET A 179 7.27 -0.26 1.68
CA MET A 179 8.70 -0.21 1.39
C MET A 179 9.55 -0.55 2.62
N GLU A 180 9.21 0.04 3.78
CA GLU A 180 9.90 -0.23 5.05
C GLU A 180 9.76 -1.70 5.46
N ALA A 181 8.57 -2.29 5.30
CA ALA A 181 8.32 -3.70 5.59
C ALA A 181 9.10 -4.62 4.64
N ALA A 182 9.19 -4.29 3.35
CA ALA A 182 10.04 -4.99 2.39
C ALA A 182 11.52 -4.92 2.82
N GLY A 183 12.02 -3.72 3.13
CA GLY A 183 13.39 -3.51 3.59
C GLY A 183 13.74 -4.16 4.93
N ALA A 184 12.73 -4.60 5.68
CA ALA A 184 12.88 -5.45 6.86
C ALA A 184 12.69 -6.95 6.55
N GLY A 185 12.55 -7.32 5.27
CA GLY A 185 12.43 -8.69 4.80
C GLY A 185 11.12 -9.38 5.23
N LEU A 186 10.01 -8.67 5.33
CA LEU A 186 8.71 -9.30 5.59
C LEU A 186 8.13 -9.87 4.29
N ALA A 187 7.43 -10.99 4.39
CA ALA A 187 6.57 -11.42 3.31
C ALA A 187 5.40 -10.45 3.17
N LEU A 188 5.05 -10.06 1.93
CA LEU A 188 4.12 -8.97 1.69
C LEU A 188 2.79 -9.49 1.17
N LEU A 189 1.69 -8.97 1.69
CA LEU A 189 0.36 -9.35 1.24
C LEU A 189 -0.54 -8.13 1.13
N GLY A 190 -1.29 -8.01 0.03
CA GLY A 190 -2.22 -6.90 -0.12
C GLY A 190 -3.11 -6.99 -1.34
N PHE A 191 -3.95 -5.98 -1.50
CA PHE A 191 -4.70 -5.78 -2.72
C PHE A 191 -3.81 -5.18 -3.82
N ASP A 192 -4.09 -5.51 -5.08
CA ASP A 192 -3.50 -4.86 -6.26
C ASP A 192 -4.08 -3.44 -6.40
N ALA A 193 -3.76 -2.60 -5.41
CA ALA A 193 -4.18 -1.21 -5.36
C ALA A 193 -3.07 -0.32 -5.91
N ARG A 194 -3.42 0.46 -6.96
CA ARG A 194 -2.45 1.36 -7.63
C ARG A 194 -1.93 2.44 -6.67
N TYR A 195 -0.65 2.77 -6.71
CA TYR A 195 0.43 2.31 -7.59
C TYR A 195 1.50 1.57 -6.77
N GLY A 196 1.55 1.85 -5.46
CA GLY A 196 2.60 1.38 -4.54
C GLY A 196 2.57 -0.12 -4.31
N ASN A 197 1.37 -0.71 -4.09
CA ASN A 197 1.30 -2.13 -3.79
C ASN A 197 1.95 -3.00 -4.88
N PRO A 198 1.60 -2.91 -6.18
CA PRO A 198 2.26 -3.68 -7.23
C PRO A 198 3.71 -3.23 -7.52
N THR A 199 4.14 -2.09 -6.98
CA THR A 199 5.54 -1.69 -7.05
C THR A 199 6.41 -2.53 -6.11
N PHE A 200 5.94 -2.81 -4.90
CA PHE A 200 6.71 -3.51 -3.87
C PHE A 200 6.34 -4.99 -3.72
N ILE A 201 5.08 -5.37 -3.98
CA ILE A 201 4.65 -6.76 -3.89
C ILE A 201 4.81 -7.43 -5.26
N LYS A 202 5.63 -8.48 -5.31
CA LYS A 202 5.84 -9.31 -6.50
C LYS A 202 5.13 -10.63 -6.28
N GLU A 203 4.07 -10.89 -7.08
CA GLU A 203 3.22 -12.08 -6.95
C GLU A 203 4.04 -13.37 -7.01
N GLY A 204 4.00 -14.15 -5.94
CA GLY A 204 4.69 -15.42 -5.83
C GLY A 204 6.20 -15.34 -5.56
N GLU A 205 6.80 -14.13 -5.52
CA GLU A 205 8.21 -13.91 -5.23
C GLU A 205 8.40 -13.49 -3.76
N ASN A 206 7.93 -12.30 -3.39
CA ASN A 206 8.02 -11.79 -2.02
C ASN A 206 6.65 -11.71 -1.31
N GLY A 207 5.57 -12.14 -1.97
CA GLY A 207 4.23 -12.09 -1.41
C GLY A 207 3.13 -12.38 -2.42
N PHE A 208 1.92 -11.91 -2.09
CA PHE A 208 0.76 -12.10 -2.95
C PHE A 208 -0.06 -10.81 -3.09
N LEU A 209 -0.52 -10.56 -4.32
CA LEU A 209 -1.48 -9.50 -4.67
C LEU A 209 -2.84 -10.12 -4.99
N VAL A 210 -3.90 -9.58 -4.38
CA VAL A 210 -5.28 -9.94 -4.73
C VAL A 210 -5.88 -8.81 -5.55
N PRO A 211 -6.50 -9.10 -6.72
CA PRO A 211 -7.15 -8.08 -7.53
C PRO A 211 -8.16 -7.28 -6.70
N TYR A 212 -8.08 -5.96 -6.82
CA TYR A 212 -8.97 -5.04 -6.12
C TYR A 212 -9.88 -4.32 -7.12
N SER A 213 -11.15 -4.23 -6.81
CA SER A 213 -12.09 -3.31 -7.46
C SER A 213 -13.21 -2.95 -6.48
N GLU A 214 -13.64 -1.69 -6.51
CA GLU A 214 -14.78 -1.21 -5.71
C GLU A 214 -16.11 -1.87 -6.08
N THR A 215 -16.16 -2.54 -7.23
CA THR A 215 -17.35 -3.28 -7.69
C THR A 215 -17.44 -4.71 -7.16
N VAL A 216 -16.35 -5.23 -6.60
CA VAL A 216 -16.32 -6.57 -6.00
C VAL A 216 -16.88 -6.51 -4.58
N PRO A 217 -17.80 -7.42 -4.18
CA PRO A 217 -18.31 -7.47 -2.82
C PRO A 217 -17.18 -7.62 -1.79
N GLU A 218 -17.26 -6.87 -0.70
CA GLU A 218 -16.22 -6.90 0.36
C GLU A 218 -16.00 -8.31 0.91
N GLU A 219 -17.07 -9.11 1.06
CA GLU A 219 -16.96 -10.51 1.53
C GLU A 219 -16.08 -11.35 0.61
N GLN A 220 -16.14 -11.11 -0.72
CA GLN A 220 -15.28 -11.80 -1.68
C GLN A 220 -13.83 -11.33 -1.54
N LEU A 221 -13.59 -10.02 -1.45
CA LEU A 221 -12.25 -9.46 -1.24
C LEU A 221 -11.61 -10.02 0.05
N VAL A 222 -12.37 -10.03 1.14
CA VAL A 222 -11.93 -10.60 2.43
C VAL A 222 -11.58 -12.08 2.28
N LYS A 223 -12.44 -12.85 1.60
CA LYS A 223 -12.22 -14.28 1.39
C LYS A 223 -10.95 -14.54 0.58
N GLU A 224 -10.79 -13.87 -0.55
CA GLU A 224 -9.64 -14.07 -1.43
C GLU A 224 -8.31 -13.71 -0.74
N LEU A 225 -8.29 -12.58 -0.02
CA LEU A 225 -7.10 -12.14 0.71
C LEU A 225 -6.81 -13.05 1.92
N ALA A 226 -7.85 -13.58 2.60
CA ALA A 226 -7.68 -14.56 3.68
C ALA A 226 -7.15 -15.89 3.15
N ASP A 227 -7.62 -16.36 1.99
CA ASP A 227 -7.10 -17.57 1.34
C ASP A 227 -5.62 -17.41 0.97
N LYS A 228 -5.21 -16.23 0.46
CA LYS A 228 -3.80 -15.92 0.18
C LYS A 228 -2.94 -15.81 1.45
N LEU A 229 -3.49 -15.26 2.53
CA LEU A 229 -2.80 -15.21 3.83
C LEU A 229 -2.56 -16.62 4.39
N VAL A 230 -3.54 -17.49 4.27
CA VAL A 230 -3.37 -18.90 4.65
C VAL A 230 -2.34 -19.59 3.77
N GLN A 231 -2.43 -19.42 2.43
CA GLN A 231 -1.44 -19.96 1.49
C GLN A 231 -0.02 -19.52 1.84
N LEU A 232 0.16 -18.25 2.22
CA LEU A 232 1.46 -17.70 2.61
C LEU A 232 2.03 -18.45 3.81
N PHE A 233 1.25 -18.62 4.87
CA PHE A 233 1.69 -19.29 6.10
C PHE A 233 1.75 -20.82 6.02
N GLU A 234 1.11 -21.45 5.04
CA GLU A 234 1.27 -22.86 4.71
C GLU A 234 2.53 -23.12 3.85
N SER A 235 3.16 -22.05 3.32
CA SER A 235 4.40 -22.11 2.53
C SER A 235 5.65 -21.94 3.42
N ASP A 236 6.82 -22.30 2.89
CA ASP A 236 8.08 -21.86 3.46
C ASP A 236 8.24 -20.35 3.23
N LEU A 237 8.35 -19.57 4.32
CA LEU A 237 8.48 -18.12 4.25
C LEU A 237 9.91 -17.63 3.92
N ALA A 238 10.93 -18.46 4.05
CA ALA A 238 12.31 -18.03 3.85
C ALA A 238 12.58 -17.46 2.46
N PRO A 239 12.08 -18.06 1.35
CA PRO A 239 12.21 -17.46 0.02
C PRO A 239 11.54 -16.09 -0.10
N PHE A 240 10.32 -15.93 0.47
CA PHE A 240 9.60 -14.66 0.44
C PHE A 240 10.33 -13.56 1.20
N HIS A 241 10.88 -13.91 2.39
CA HIS A 241 11.67 -12.97 3.18
C HIS A 241 12.93 -12.52 2.43
N GLN A 242 13.63 -13.45 1.77
CA GLN A 242 14.83 -13.12 0.99
C GLN A 242 14.47 -12.23 -0.20
N ALA A 243 13.45 -12.56 -0.95
CA ALA A 243 13.01 -11.79 -2.12
C ALA A 243 12.48 -10.39 -1.78
N SER A 244 12.13 -10.12 -0.52
CA SER A 244 11.74 -8.78 -0.08
C SER A 244 12.94 -7.83 0.07
N TYR A 245 14.16 -8.36 0.23
CA TYR A 245 15.39 -7.56 0.26
C TYR A 245 15.94 -7.21 -1.14
N ASP A 246 15.53 -7.95 -2.18
CA ASP A 246 15.94 -7.77 -3.58
C ASP A 246 15.09 -6.70 -4.30
#